data_a052206857d71d4fb86a4e63359ba754
#
_entry.id   a052206857d71d4fb86a4e63359ba754
#
_cell.length_a   1.000
_cell.length_b   1.000
_cell.length_c   1.000
_cell.angle_alpha   90.00
_cell.angle_beta   90.00
_cell.angle_gamma   90.00
#
_symmetry.space_group_name_H-M   'P 1'
#
loop_
_entity.id
_entity.type
_entity.pdbx_description
1 polymer ?
#
loop_
_entity_poly.entity_id
_entity_poly.type
_entity_poly.pdbx_seq_one_letter_code
_entity_poly.pdbx_strand_id
1 'polypeptide(L)'
;MFRDFLSRLRLKWFLARKSLDYSYDFTNLLYKTYLHHNKIIHYRDGHPVYSLMTPAIFSKPSANFVARALFRSIQNKNMPNLLSLAVNDVCNAACEHCSFFSAVEEKGRKNLTLEQIRKLLADSQDLGVSVINFVGGEPLMRRDFHKIVEAVDQDRATTILFTNGWFLEARAKELRQAGLDSIFVSIDAADAGKHDEFRRTHGLFDRAIRGAKQALKLGFSVGFSTTMTPESWQAGELQRIVELARQTGVHEVYVFDAMPSGRYQDRLDLVDNRQWIDEMIQWSEPLNRDSRYPGITFMAHMSSHCSVGCSCGTSYFYLSPYGDVMSCDFNHAKFGNALEEPLWKIWERLSTDPEFCSAKWGGCKVKDGESRSSSSICTGRTESTPTPLEVSKP
;
A
#
# COMPACT_ATOMS: atom_id res chain seq x y z
N MET A 1 -1.24 -30.59 -34.68
CA MET A 1 -1.40 -30.60 -33.22
C MET A 1 -0.06 -30.65 -32.47
N PHE A 2 0.77 -31.71 -32.59
CA PHE A 2 2.07 -31.79 -31.90
C PHE A 2 3.08 -30.72 -32.34
N ARG A 3 3.14 -30.40 -33.64
CA ARG A 3 4.01 -29.37 -34.20
C ARG A 3 3.64 -27.97 -33.73
N ASP A 4 2.34 -27.68 -33.55
CA ASP A 4 1.85 -26.41 -33.03
C ASP A 4 2.13 -26.28 -31.54
N PHE A 5 2.03 -27.36 -30.78
CA PHE A 5 2.40 -27.40 -29.37
C PHE A 5 3.89 -27.07 -29.16
N LEU A 6 4.77 -27.71 -29.93
CA LEU A 6 6.22 -27.45 -29.91
C LEU A 6 6.55 -26.00 -30.31
N SER A 7 5.87 -25.46 -31.33
CA SER A 7 6.05 -24.07 -31.75
C SER A 7 5.64 -23.07 -30.66
N ARG A 8 4.53 -23.32 -29.96
CA ARG A 8 4.10 -22.50 -28.83
C ARG A 8 5.06 -22.61 -27.65
N LEU A 9 5.61 -23.79 -27.38
CA LEU A 9 6.61 -23.97 -26.31
C LEU A 9 7.91 -23.23 -26.64
N ARG A 10 8.38 -23.33 -27.91
CA ARG A 10 9.56 -22.59 -28.39
C ARG A 10 9.34 -21.09 -28.34
N LEU A 11 8.15 -20.59 -28.71
CA LEU A 11 7.82 -19.17 -28.62
C LEU A 11 7.83 -18.71 -27.17
N LYS A 12 7.21 -19.46 -26.27
CA LYS A 12 7.24 -19.13 -24.83
C LYS A 12 8.66 -19.10 -24.27
N TRP A 13 9.48 -20.09 -24.64
CA TRP A 13 10.88 -20.16 -24.21
C TRP A 13 11.73 -19.03 -24.82
N PHE A 14 11.51 -18.69 -26.09
CA PHE A 14 12.16 -17.57 -26.77
C PHE A 14 11.80 -16.23 -26.11
N LEU A 15 10.51 -15.99 -25.83
CA LEU A 15 10.04 -14.78 -25.13
C LEU A 15 10.59 -14.71 -23.72
N ALA A 16 10.61 -15.83 -22.99
CA ALA A 16 11.20 -15.87 -21.65
C ALA A 16 12.71 -15.58 -21.67
N ARG A 17 13.45 -16.16 -22.63
CA ARG A 17 14.89 -15.93 -22.79
C ARG A 17 15.20 -14.48 -23.19
N LYS A 18 14.43 -13.91 -24.12
CA LYS A 18 14.58 -12.50 -24.53
C LYS A 18 14.16 -11.53 -23.44
N SER A 19 13.14 -11.86 -22.65
CA SER A 19 12.81 -11.05 -21.47
C SER A 19 13.91 -11.11 -20.42
N LEU A 20 14.68 -12.17 -20.31
CA LEU A 20 15.86 -12.25 -19.45
C LEU A 20 16.99 -11.31 -19.90
N ASP A 21 17.19 -11.13 -21.20
CA ASP A 21 18.22 -10.20 -21.74
C ASP A 21 17.87 -8.71 -21.49
N TYR A 22 16.57 -8.38 -21.41
CA TYR A 22 16.08 -7.02 -21.07
C TYR A 22 15.84 -6.82 -19.57
N SER A 23 16.15 -7.78 -18.70
CA SER A 23 15.41 -7.97 -17.47
C SER A 23 16.20 -7.92 -16.18
N TYR A 24 17.47 -7.51 -16.18
CA TYR A 24 18.18 -7.36 -14.89
C TYR A 24 17.43 -6.39 -13.98
N ASP A 25 17.03 -5.23 -14.50
CA ASP A 25 16.29 -4.21 -13.75
C ASP A 25 14.86 -4.68 -13.42
N PHE A 26 14.22 -5.39 -14.36
CA PHE A 26 12.87 -5.93 -14.17
C PHE A 26 12.86 -7.09 -13.16
N THR A 27 13.79 -8.04 -13.30
CA THR A 27 13.93 -9.14 -12.33
C THR A 27 14.27 -8.61 -10.95
N ASN A 28 15.11 -7.60 -10.86
CA ASN A 28 15.46 -6.93 -9.61
C ASN A 28 14.26 -6.17 -9.01
N LEU A 29 13.45 -5.51 -9.85
CA LEU A 29 12.21 -4.87 -9.43
C LEU A 29 11.20 -5.89 -8.90
N LEU A 30 11.01 -7.02 -9.58
CA LEU A 30 10.15 -8.10 -9.11
C LEU A 30 10.67 -8.69 -7.80
N TYR A 31 11.98 -8.96 -7.71
CA TYR A 31 12.60 -9.45 -6.50
C TYR A 31 12.38 -8.48 -5.34
N LYS A 32 12.65 -7.20 -5.53
CA LYS A 32 12.43 -6.16 -4.51
C LYS A 32 10.97 -6.02 -4.11
N THR A 33 10.05 -6.21 -5.03
CA THR A 33 8.61 -6.05 -4.76
C THR A 33 7.99 -7.27 -4.07
N TYR A 34 8.30 -8.48 -4.57
CA TYR A 34 7.67 -9.71 -4.07
C TYR A 34 8.49 -10.46 -3.02
N LEU A 35 9.82 -10.35 -3.09
CA LEU A 35 10.72 -11.16 -2.27
C LEU A 35 11.47 -10.35 -1.21
N HIS A 36 10.93 -9.18 -0.86
CA HIS A 36 11.54 -8.24 0.08
C HIS A 36 12.14 -8.94 1.33
N HIS A 37 11.40 -9.82 1.97
CA HIS A 37 11.89 -10.63 3.08
C HIS A 37 12.16 -12.10 2.70
N ASN A 38 12.07 -12.45 1.43
CA ASN A 38 12.33 -13.79 0.89
C ASN A 38 11.55 -14.92 1.58
N LYS A 39 10.29 -14.64 1.98
CA LYS A 39 9.46 -15.53 2.78
C LYS A 39 8.04 -15.60 2.22
N ILE A 40 7.54 -16.81 1.98
CA ILE A 40 6.11 -17.03 1.76
C ILE A 40 5.42 -16.93 3.12
N ILE A 41 4.58 -15.93 3.29
CA ILE A 41 3.89 -15.67 4.56
C ILE A 41 2.54 -16.39 4.66
N HIS A 42 1.94 -16.72 3.53
CA HIS A 42 0.63 -17.36 3.45
C HIS A 42 0.39 -17.95 2.05
N TYR A 43 -0.65 -18.77 1.91
CA TYR A 43 -1.18 -19.23 0.62
C TYR A 43 -2.65 -18.81 0.53
N ARG A 44 -2.99 -18.05 -0.52
CA ARG A 44 -4.35 -17.65 -0.83
C ARG A 44 -4.82 -18.37 -2.09
N ASP A 45 -5.87 -19.19 -1.96
CA ASP A 45 -6.43 -20.00 -3.06
C ASP A 45 -5.35 -20.83 -3.79
N GLY A 46 -4.38 -21.35 -3.04
CA GLY A 46 -3.25 -22.15 -3.56
C GLY A 46 -2.08 -21.33 -4.12
N HIS A 47 -2.18 -20.01 -4.15
CA HIS A 47 -1.14 -19.11 -4.65
C HIS A 47 -0.27 -18.56 -3.50
N PRO A 48 1.08 -18.55 -3.62
CA PRO A 48 1.95 -18.02 -2.58
C PRO A 48 1.83 -16.51 -2.44
N VAL A 49 1.73 -16.04 -1.20
CA VAL A 49 1.72 -14.62 -0.81
C VAL A 49 3.02 -14.30 -0.12
N TYR A 50 3.75 -13.31 -0.63
CA TYR A 50 4.97 -12.79 -0.02
C TYR A 50 4.73 -11.50 0.77
N SER A 51 3.76 -10.70 0.37
CA SER A 51 3.25 -9.55 1.12
C SER A 51 1.77 -9.37 0.83
N LEU A 52 1.01 -8.93 1.83
CA LEU A 52 -0.41 -8.61 1.65
C LEU A 52 -0.61 -7.35 0.80
N MET A 53 0.44 -6.55 0.61
CA MET A 53 0.44 -5.35 -0.24
C MET A 53 0.59 -5.65 -1.73
N THR A 54 0.77 -6.92 -2.10
CA THR A 54 0.92 -7.35 -3.50
C THR A 54 -0.05 -8.51 -3.82
N PRO A 55 -0.42 -8.69 -5.10
CA PRO A 55 -1.21 -9.86 -5.49
C PRO A 55 -0.46 -11.17 -5.17
N ALA A 56 -1.20 -12.23 -4.83
CA ALA A 56 -0.61 -13.57 -4.67
C ALA A 56 0.05 -14.00 -5.99
N ILE A 57 1.27 -14.53 -5.94
CA ILE A 57 2.04 -14.89 -7.14
C ILE A 57 1.32 -16.01 -7.91
N PHE A 58 1.35 -15.93 -9.24
CA PHE A 58 0.65 -16.79 -10.20
C PHE A 58 -0.87 -16.60 -10.24
N SER A 59 -1.45 -15.68 -9.46
CA SER A 59 -2.84 -15.27 -9.63
C SER A 59 -3.02 -14.38 -10.87
N LYS A 60 -4.26 -14.23 -11.37
CA LYS A 60 -4.55 -13.32 -12.48
C LYS A 60 -4.19 -11.87 -12.17
N PRO A 61 -4.51 -11.31 -10.99
CA PRO A 61 -4.04 -9.97 -10.60
C PRO A 61 -2.52 -9.84 -10.60
N SER A 62 -1.76 -10.90 -10.24
CA SER A 62 -0.29 -10.83 -10.28
C SER A 62 0.25 -10.71 -11.71
N ALA A 63 -0.40 -11.35 -12.68
CA ALA A 63 -0.03 -11.21 -14.08
C ALA A 63 -0.21 -9.76 -14.56
N ASN A 64 -1.32 -9.12 -14.18
CA ASN A 64 -1.56 -7.71 -14.49
C ASN A 64 -0.52 -6.81 -13.81
N PHE A 65 -0.26 -7.03 -12.53
CA PHE A 65 0.73 -6.29 -11.75
C PHE A 65 2.12 -6.32 -12.42
N VAL A 66 2.57 -7.52 -12.79
CA VAL A 66 3.86 -7.74 -13.46
C VAL A 66 3.87 -7.12 -14.85
N ALA A 67 2.81 -7.31 -15.64
CA ALA A 67 2.70 -6.73 -16.98
C ALA A 67 2.81 -5.20 -16.95
N ARG A 68 2.17 -4.54 -15.98
CA ARG A 68 2.26 -3.08 -15.81
C ARG A 68 3.66 -2.62 -15.43
N ALA A 69 4.33 -3.32 -14.52
CA ALA A 69 5.71 -3.02 -14.19
C ALA A 69 6.64 -3.16 -15.40
N LEU A 70 6.44 -4.20 -16.22
CA LEU A 70 7.17 -4.43 -17.45
C LEU A 70 6.91 -3.33 -18.49
N PHE A 71 5.66 -3.01 -18.78
CA PHE A 71 5.31 -1.94 -19.73
C PHE A 71 5.86 -0.58 -19.30
N ARG A 72 5.79 -0.27 -18.02
CA ARG A 72 6.39 0.93 -17.45
C ARG A 72 7.90 1.00 -17.75
N SER A 73 8.60 -0.10 -17.55
CA SER A 73 10.05 -0.19 -17.80
C SER A 73 10.39 -0.04 -19.29
N ILE A 74 9.65 -0.74 -20.16
CA ILE A 74 9.90 -0.73 -21.62
C ILE A 74 9.57 0.64 -22.24
N GLN A 75 8.45 1.25 -21.84
CA GLN A 75 8.00 2.52 -22.43
C GLN A 75 8.59 3.74 -21.72
N ASN A 76 9.33 3.55 -20.63
CA ASN A 76 9.80 4.62 -19.73
C ASN A 76 8.67 5.62 -19.38
N LYS A 77 7.46 5.10 -19.15
CA LYS A 77 6.26 5.89 -18.86
C LYS A 77 5.67 5.48 -17.52
N ASN A 78 5.33 6.46 -16.68
CA ASN A 78 4.63 6.20 -15.43
C ASN A 78 3.24 5.60 -15.70
N MET A 79 2.90 4.50 -15.04
CA MET A 79 1.63 3.79 -15.22
C MET A 79 1.05 3.42 -13.87
N PRO A 80 -0.25 3.69 -13.61
CA PRO A 80 -0.84 3.35 -12.32
C PRO A 80 -0.92 1.83 -12.15
N ASN A 81 -0.63 1.37 -10.96
CA ASN A 81 -0.70 -0.03 -10.58
C ASN A 81 -1.39 -0.22 -9.22
N LEU A 82 -1.35 0.81 -8.38
CA LEU A 82 -1.90 0.79 -7.04
C LEU A 82 -2.78 2.03 -6.80
N LEU A 83 -3.95 1.81 -6.21
CA LEU A 83 -4.91 2.83 -5.77
C LEU A 83 -5.17 2.68 -4.28
N SER A 84 -5.13 3.77 -3.51
CA SER A 84 -5.84 3.87 -2.24
C SER A 84 -7.14 4.65 -2.44
N LEU A 85 -8.27 4.03 -2.11
CA LEU A 85 -9.59 4.62 -2.20
C LEU A 85 -10.15 4.86 -0.79
N ALA A 86 -10.31 6.12 -0.40
CA ALA A 86 -11.04 6.48 0.79
C ALA A 86 -12.55 6.39 0.51
N VAL A 87 -13.21 5.41 1.13
CA VAL A 87 -14.63 5.12 0.87
C VAL A 87 -15.59 5.99 1.67
N ASN A 88 -15.10 6.65 2.74
CA ASN A 88 -15.88 7.57 3.58
C ASN A 88 -14.96 8.51 4.38
N ASP A 89 -15.55 9.54 4.99
CA ASP A 89 -14.91 10.53 5.85
C ASP A 89 -15.32 10.42 7.32
N VAL A 90 -15.95 9.29 7.72
CA VAL A 90 -16.37 9.07 9.10
C VAL A 90 -15.52 7.97 9.77
N CYS A 91 -15.18 8.18 11.03
CA CYS A 91 -14.46 7.21 11.84
C CYS A 91 -14.98 7.22 13.27
N ASN A 92 -14.98 6.06 13.91
CA ASN A 92 -15.30 5.90 15.34
C ASN A 92 -14.07 6.07 16.24
N ALA A 93 -12.89 6.38 15.68
CA ALA A 93 -11.65 6.61 16.41
C ALA A 93 -11.08 8.00 16.09
N ALA A 94 -10.24 8.53 17.00
CA ALA A 94 -9.63 9.85 16.88
C ALA A 94 -8.09 9.79 17.06
N CYS A 95 -7.45 8.83 16.37
CA CYS A 95 -6.03 8.49 16.51
C CYS A 95 -5.11 9.71 16.39
N GLU A 96 -4.04 9.73 17.19
CA GLU A 96 -3.09 10.85 17.21
C GLU A 96 -2.34 11.04 15.88
N HIS A 97 -2.00 9.95 15.22
CA HIS A 97 -1.22 9.92 13.98
C HIS A 97 -2.06 10.00 12.69
N CYS A 98 -3.37 10.25 12.80
CA CYS A 98 -4.26 10.15 11.65
C CYS A 98 -3.87 11.11 10.52
N SER A 99 -3.47 10.57 9.38
CA SER A 99 -3.12 11.35 8.18
C SER A 99 -4.35 11.88 7.44
N PHE A 100 -5.52 11.26 7.63
CA PHE A 100 -6.77 11.62 6.95
C PHE A 100 -7.43 12.85 7.57
N PHE A 101 -7.69 12.81 8.88
CA PHE A 101 -8.37 13.92 9.56
C PHE A 101 -7.44 15.13 9.72
N SER A 102 -8.01 16.33 9.57
CA SER A 102 -7.35 17.64 9.49
C SER A 102 -6.66 17.92 8.15
N ALA A 103 -6.56 16.95 7.25
CA ALA A 103 -5.90 17.11 5.96
C ALA A 103 -6.82 16.84 4.76
N VAL A 104 -7.63 15.79 4.83
CA VAL A 104 -8.53 15.37 3.73
C VAL A 104 -9.99 15.66 4.04
N GLU A 105 -10.37 15.64 5.33
CA GLU A 105 -11.75 15.91 5.74
C GLU A 105 -12.20 17.31 5.32
N GLU A 106 -13.27 17.39 4.54
CA GLU A 106 -13.91 18.66 4.15
C GLU A 106 -15.36 18.67 4.64
N LYS A 107 -15.60 19.45 5.70
CA LYS A 107 -16.95 19.58 6.28
C LYS A 107 -17.96 20.08 5.24
N GLY A 108 -19.08 19.37 5.12
CA GLY A 108 -20.16 19.71 4.21
C GLY A 108 -20.06 19.14 2.80
N ARG A 109 -18.91 18.58 2.39
CA ARG A 109 -18.85 17.78 1.16
C ARG A 109 -19.52 16.40 1.35
N LYS A 110 -20.17 15.93 0.30
CA LYS A 110 -20.81 14.62 0.31
C LYS A 110 -19.82 13.56 -0.14
N ASN A 111 -19.81 12.43 0.56
CA ASN A 111 -19.07 11.26 0.13
C ASN A 111 -19.57 10.72 -1.22
N LEU A 112 -18.67 10.11 -1.96
CA LEU A 112 -18.98 9.38 -3.18
C LEU A 112 -20.12 8.37 -2.95
N THR A 113 -21.09 8.34 -3.84
CA THR A 113 -22.13 7.32 -3.86
C THR A 113 -21.55 5.98 -4.30
N LEU A 114 -22.27 4.88 -4.05
CA LEU A 114 -21.86 3.55 -4.53
C LEU A 114 -21.66 3.52 -6.05
N GLU A 115 -22.55 4.18 -6.80
CA GLU A 115 -22.47 4.22 -8.26
C GLU A 115 -21.25 4.98 -8.76
N GLN A 116 -20.92 6.12 -8.12
CA GLN A 116 -19.72 6.88 -8.43
C GLN A 116 -18.45 6.05 -8.13
N ILE A 117 -18.43 5.34 -6.99
CA ILE A 117 -17.31 4.46 -6.64
C ILE A 117 -17.16 3.32 -7.65
N ARG A 118 -18.26 2.67 -8.06
CA ARG A 118 -18.24 1.62 -9.08
C ARG A 118 -17.61 2.10 -10.38
N LYS A 119 -18.03 3.28 -10.84
CA LYS A 119 -17.44 3.89 -12.04
C LYS A 119 -15.94 4.16 -11.87
N LEU A 120 -15.53 4.76 -10.74
CA LEU A 120 -14.14 5.09 -10.48
C LEU A 120 -13.24 3.85 -10.33
N LEU A 121 -13.77 2.76 -9.78
CA LEU A 121 -13.07 1.47 -9.73
C LEU A 121 -12.86 0.90 -11.14
N ALA A 122 -13.90 0.92 -11.99
CA ALA A 122 -13.79 0.49 -13.38
C ALA A 122 -12.76 1.35 -14.14
N ASP A 123 -12.88 2.69 -14.08
CA ASP A 123 -11.94 3.63 -14.70
C ASP A 123 -10.49 3.39 -14.22
N SER A 124 -10.30 3.10 -12.93
CA SER A 124 -8.98 2.82 -12.34
C SER A 124 -8.40 1.51 -12.86
N GLN A 125 -9.20 0.45 -12.94
CA GLN A 125 -8.77 -0.84 -13.50
C GLN A 125 -8.51 -0.75 -15.02
N ASP A 126 -9.23 0.08 -15.75
CA ASP A 126 -8.96 0.35 -17.17
C ASP A 126 -7.64 1.12 -17.36
N LEU A 127 -7.26 1.99 -16.44
CA LEU A 127 -5.93 2.59 -16.40
C LEU A 127 -4.83 1.59 -16.05
N GLY A 128 -5.18 0.45 -15.45
CA GLY A 128 -4.27 -0.66 -15.14
C GLY A 128 -4.01 -0.91 -13.66
N VAL A 129 -4.78 -0.31 -12.77
CA VAL A 129 -4.69 -0.60 -11.34
C VAL A 129 -4.95 -2.09 -11.10
N SER A 130 -4.02 -2.73 -10.39
CA SER A 130 -4.06 -4.16 -10.02
C SER A 130 -3.98 -4.41 -8.51
N VAL A 131 -3.85 -3.34 -7.73
CA VAL A 131 -3.93 -3.37 -6.26
C VAL A 131 -4.82 -2.22 -5.81
N ILE A 132 -5.84 -2.52 -5.03
CA ILE A 132 -6.80 -1.54 -4.51
C ILE A 132 -6.82 -1.63 -2.98
N ASN A 133 -6.35 -0.57 -2.33
CA ASN A 133 -6.45 -0.38 -0.89
C ASN A 133 -7.74 0.38 -0.57
N PHE A 134 -8.59 -0.20 0.24
CA PHE A 134 -9.74 0.49 0.82
C PHE A 134 -9.34 1.12 2.15
N VAL A 135 -9.46 2.43 2.20
CA VAL A 135 -9.11 3.29 3.34
C VAL A 135 -10.24 4.32 3.58
N GLY A 136 -9.97 5.35 4.35
CA GLY A 136 -10.87 6.46 4.61
C GLY A 136 -10.80 6.88 6.07
N GLY A 137 -11.93 7.24 6.66
CA GLY A 137 -12.08 7.25 8.11
C GLY A 137 -12.00 5.82 8.64
N GLU A 138 -13.15 5.17 8.86
CA GLU A 138 -13.21 3.72 9.05
C GLU A 138 -14.09 3.12 7.95
N PRO A 139 -13.52 2.33 7.02
CA PRO A 139 -14.26 1.79 5.88
C PRO A 139 -15.47 0.95 6.30
N LEU A 140 -15.37 0.21 7.41
CA LEU A 140 -16.44 -0.66 7.89
C LEU A 140 -17.62 0.09 8.55
N MET A 141 -17.54 1.40 8.74
CA MET A 141 -18.70 2.24 9.08
C MET A 141 -19.60 2.48 7.86
N ARG A 142 -19.08 2.31 6.65
CA ARG A 142 -19.89 2.39 5.44
C ARG A 142 -20.73 1.11 5.25
N ARG A 143 -22.04 1.24 5.32
CA ARG A 143 -22.97 0.08 5.31
C ARG A 143 -22.91 -0.76 4.04
N ASP A 144 -22.74 -0.12 2.90
CA ASP A 144 -22.68 -0.76 1.57
C ASP A 144 -21.25 -1.10 1.13
N PHE A 145 -20.28 -1.16 2.06
CA PHE A 145 -18.88 -1.42 1.74
C PHE A 145 -18.66 -2.77 1.03
N HIS A 146 -19.38 -3.82 1.39
CA HIS A 146 -19.33 -5.12 0.69
C HIS A 146 -19.66 -4.98 -0.79
N LYS A 147 -20.63 -4.12 -1.17
CA LYS A 147 -20.98 -3.85 -2.57
C LYS A 147 -19.90 -3.08 -3.34
N ILE A 148 -19.05 -2.33 -2.62
CA ILE A 148 -17.88 -1.70 -3.20
C ILE A 148 -16.83 -2.76 -3.53
N VAL A 149 -16.61 -3.72 -2.63
CA VAL A 149 -15.70 -4.84 -2.87
C VAL A 149 -16.19 -5.70 -4.05
N GLU A 150 -17.47 -6.03 -4.12
CA GLU A 150 -18.10 -6.76 -5.23
C GLU A 150 -17.97 -6.05 -6.59
N ALA A 151 -17.80 -4.73 -6.59
CA ALA A 151 -17.65 -3.96 -7.83
C ALA A 151 -16.25 -4.05 -8.45
N VAL A 152 -15.27 -4.59 -7.74
CA VAL A 152 -13.93 -4.81 -8.27
C VAL A 152 -13.90 -6.05 -9.14
N ASP A 153 -13.35 -5.93 -10.36
CA ASP A 153 -13.00 -7.10 -11.17
C ASP A 153 -11.78 -7.79 -10.54
N GLN A 154 -12.05 -8.89 -9.83
CA GLN A 154 -11.06 -9.64 -9.06
C GLN A 154 -10.08 -10.46 -9.94
N ASP A 155 -10.38 -10.62 -11.22
CA ASP A 155 -9.42 -11.16 -12.17
C ASP A 155 -8.34 -10.13 -12.55
N ARG A 156 -8.61 -8.83 -12.32
CA ARG A 156 -7.71 -7.72 -12.68
C ARG A 156 -6.96 -7.14 -11.48
N ALA A 157 -7.55 -7.15 -10.29
CA ALA A 157 -6.94 -6.53 -9.12
C ALA A 157 -7.15 -7.36 -7.84
N THR A 158 -6.18 -7.26 -6.93
CA THR A 158 -6.33 -7.71 -5.54
C THR A 158 -6.82 -6.57 -4.66
N THR A 159 -7.60 -6.90 -3.64
CA THR A 159 -8.25 -5.95 -2.74
C THR A 159 -7.71 -6.06 -1.33
N ILE A 160 -7.46 -4.92 -0.71
CA ILE A 160 -6.89 -4.82 0.63
C ILE A 160 -7.73 -3.85 1.45
N LEU A 161 -8.15 -4.25 2.63
CA LEU A 161 -8.84 -3.40 3.58
C LEU A 161 -7.88 -2.99 4.70
N PHE A 162 -7.78 -1.69 4.96
CA PHE A 162 -7.22 -1.15 6.19
C PHE A 162 -8.36 -0.75 7.13
N THR A 163 -8.38 -1.32 8.34
CA THR A 163 -9.46 -1.09 9.30
C THR A 163 -8.94 -1.00 10.73
N ASN A 164 -9.58 -0.21 11.57
CA ASN A 164 -9.33 -0.23 13.00
C ASN A 164 -9.84 -1.50 13.70
N GLY A 165 -10.61 -2.32 12.99
CA GLY A 165 -11.08 -3.62 13.46
C GLY A 165 -12.35 -3.60 14.31
N TRP A 166 -12.89 -2.43 14.66
CA TRP A 166 -14.08 -2.32 15.52
C TRP A 166 -15.29 -3.12 15.03
N PHE A 167 -15.54 -3.09 13.72
CA PHE A 167 -16.69 -3.77 13.09
C PHE A 167 -16.31 -5.07 12.40
N LEU A 168 -15.03 -5.45 12.39
CA LEU A 168 -14.53 -6.54 11.57
C LEU A 168 -15.13 -7.91 11.96
N GLU A 169 -15.21 -8.20 13.26
CA GLU A 169 -15.79 -9.47 13.74
C GLU A 169 -17.19 -9.73 13.17
N ALA A 170 -18.05 -8.71 13.22
CA ALA A 170 -19.43 -8.81 12.74
C ALA A 170 -19.55 -8.86 11.21
N ARG A 171 -18.63 -8.17 10.50
CA ARG A 171 -18.71 -8.00 9.04
C ARG A 171 -17.83 -8.94 8.22
N ALA A 172 -16.93 -9.70 8.86
CA ALA A 172 -15.96 -10.53 8.16
C ALA A 172 -16.60 -11.55 7.20
N LYS A 173 -17.75 -12.15 7.56
CA LYS A 173 -18.44 -13.12 6.69
C LYS A 173 -18.94 -12.49 5.40
N GLU A 174 -19.58 -11.31 5.47
CA GLU A 174 -20.07 -10.63 4.27
C GLU A 174 -18.91 -10.18 3.37
N LEU A 175 -17.78 -9.72 3.99
CA LEU A 175 -16.59 -9.33 3.24
C LEU A 175 -15.95 -10.50 2.50
N ARG A 176 -15.92 -11.69 3.13
CA ARG A 176 -15.45 -12.90 2.46
C ARG A 176 -16.32 -13.29 1.28
N GLN A 177 -17.63 -13.16 1.41
CA GLN A 177 -18.59 -13.42 0.34
C GLN A 177 -18.47 -12.40 -0.80
N ALA A 178 -18.15 -11.15 -0.49
CA ALA A 178 -17.90 -10.09 -1.46
C ALA A 178 -16.58 -10.25 -2.22
N GLY A 179 -15.68 -11.16 -1.78
CA GLY A 179 -14.42 -11.44 -2.44
C GLY A 179 -13.24 -10.57 -2.00
N LEU A 180 -13.29 -9.95 -0.81
CA LEU A 180 -12.14 -9.24 -0.25
C LEU A 180 -10.97 -10.21 -0.03
N ASP A 181 -9.76 -9.82 -0.46
CA ASP A 181 -8.57 -10.67 -0.41
C ASP A 181 -7.80 -10.59 0.90
N SER A 182 -7.45 -9.37 1.33
CA SER A 182 -6.54 -9.13 2.44
C SER A 182 -7.09 -8.08 3.40
N ILE A 183 -6.73 -8.20 4.67
CA ILE A 183 -7.14 -7.26 5.72
C ILE A 183 -5.92 -6.90 6.56
N PHE A 184 -5.63 -5.62 6.68
CA PHE A 184 -4.76 -5.08 7.71
C PHE A 184 -5.59 -4.51 8.85
N VAL A 185 -5.42 -5.08 10.03
CA VAL A 185 -6.01 -4.58 11.27
C VAL A 185 -4.99 -3.67 11.96
N SER A 186 -5.41 -2.47 12.26
CA SER A 186 -4.51 -1.46 12.83
C SER A 186 -4.28 -1.71 14.32
N ILE A 187 -3.02 -1.98 14.71
CA ILE A 187 -2.57 -2.22 16.08
C ILE A 187 -1.31 -1.38 16.35
N ASP A 188 -1.41 -0.36 17.18
CA ASP A 188 -0.28 0.55 17.46
C ASP A 188 0.38 0.31 18.83
N ALA A 189 -0.20 -0.54 19.67
CA ALA A 189 0.44 -1.06 20.87
C ALA A 189 -0.06 -2.47 21.17
N ALA A 190 0.80 -3.28 21.80
CA ALA A 190 0.43 -4.64 22.24
C ALA A 190 -0.34 -4.65 23.56
N ASP A 191 -0.28 -3.57 24.31
CA ASP A 191 -1.08 -3.33 25.51
C ASP A 191 -2.41 -2.66 25.13
N ALA A 192 -3.53 -3.21 25.62
CA ALA A 192 -4.86 -2.76 25.28
C ALA A 192 -5.11 -1.29 25.72
N GLY A 193 -4.65 -0.92 26.93
CA GLY A 193 -4.83 0.42 27.44
C GLY A 193 -4.09 1.47 26.61
N LYS A 194 -2.82 1.20 26.29
CA LYS A 194 -1.99 2.07 25.44
C LYS A 194 -2.55 2.19 24.01
N HIS A 195 -3.02 1.09 23.43
CA HIS A 195 -3.64 1.10 22.10
C HIS A 195 -4.90 1.96 22.10
N ASP A 196 -5.79 1.76 23.06
CA ASP A 196 -7.05 2.48 23.17
C ASP A 196 -6.83 3.98 23.43
N GLU A 197 -5.85 4.32 24.26
CA GLU A 197 -5.44 5.70 24.53
C GLU A 197 -4.93 6.38 23.24
N PHE A 198 -3.98 5.76 22.55
CA PHE A 198 -3.40 6.27 21.30
C PHE A 198 -4.44 6.47 20.20
N ARG A 199 -5.42 5.57 20.12
CA ARG A 199 -6.53 5.67 19.17
C ARG A 199 -7.76 6.40 19.71
N ARG A 200 -7.73 6.83 20.98
CA ARG A 200 -8.78 7.55 21.68
C ARG A 200 -10.14 6.83 21.59
N THR A 201 -10.13 5.52 21.76
CA THR A 201 -11.34 4.69 21.64
C THR A 201 -11.24 3.49 22.56
N HIS A 202 -11.97 3.53 23.67
CA HIS A 202 -11.97 2.46 24.66
C HIS A 202 -12.56 1.14 24.14
N GLY A 203 -11.91 0.02 24.42
CA GLY A 203 -12.29 -1.33 23.99
C GLY A 203 -12.00 -1.63 22.52
N LEU A 204 -11.28 -0.77 21.82
CA LEU A 204 -10.91 -0.96 20.43
C LEU A 204 -9.96 -2.13 20.24
N PHE A 205 -8.93 -2.25 21.11
CA PHE A 205 -7.95 -3.33 21.03
C PHE A 205 -8.60 -4.71 21.03
N ASP A 206 -9.46 -4.97 21.99
CA ASP A 206 -10.13 -6.27 22.12
C ASP A 206 -11.00 -6.61 20.91
N ARG A 207 -11.70 -5.61 20.37
CA ARG A 207 -12.50 -5.77 19.13
C ARG A 207 -11.63 -6.04 17.93
N ALA A 208 -10.52 -5.31 17.78
CA ALA A 208 -9.55 -5.49 16.72
C ALA A 208 -8.95 -6.91 16.72
N ILE A 209 -8.55 -7.41 17.89
CA ILE A 209 -8.00 -8.77 18.03
C ILE A 209 -9.07 -9.84 17.76
N ARG A 210 -10.31 -9.68 18.25
CA ARG A 210 -11.39 -10.62 17.91
C ARG A 210 -11.71 -10.61 16.41
N GLY A 211 -11.76 -9.41 15.81
CA GLY A 211 -11.95 -9.24 14.38
C GLY A 211 -10.86 -9.92 13.54
N ALA A 212 -9.58 -9.74 13.91
CA ALA A 212 -8.45 -10.41 13.26
C ALA A 212 -8.56 -11.95 13.35
N LYS A 213 -8.85 -12.48 14.55
CA LYS A 213 -9.05 -13.91 14.75
C LYS A 213 -10.24 -14.46 13.95
N GLN A 214 -11.33 -13.72 13.85
CA GLN A 214 -12.48 -14.12 13.03
C GLN A 214 -12.15 -14.11 11.54
N ALA A 215 -11.42 -13.11 11.06
CA ALA A 215 -10.97 -13.04 9.68
C ALA A 215 -10.04 -14.21 9.32
N LEU A 216 -9.09 -14.56 10.20
CA LEU A 216 -8.22 -15.73 10.04
C LEU A 216 -9.03 -17.03 9.93
N LYS A 217 -10.05 -17.24 10.79
CA LYS A 217 -10.93 -18.42 10.75
C LYS A 217 -11.71 -18.52 9.42
N LEU A 218 -12.02 -17.40 8.79
CA LEU A 218 -12.69 -17.34 7.49
C LEU A 218 -11.74 -17.46 6.29
N GLY A 219 -10.43 -17.66 6.53
CA GLY A 219 -9.42 -17.87 5.49
C GLY A 219 -8.96 -16.59 4.79
N PHE A 220 -9.10 -15.43 5.41
CA PHE A 220 -8.50 -14.20 4.89
C PHE A 220 -6.98 -14.20 5.04
N SER A 221 -6.31 -13.51 4.14
CA SER A 221 -4.95 -13.04 4.38
C SER A 221 -5.02 -11.86 5.37
N VAL A 222 -4.50 -12.02 6.59
CA VAL A 222 -4.63 -11.01 7.66
C VAL A 222 -3.25 -10.53 8.09
N GLY A 223 -3.08 -9.22 8.22
CA GLY A 223 -1.91 -8.59 8.79
C GLY A 223 -2.28 -7.57 9.87
N PHE A 224 -1.30 -7.17 10.66
CA PHE A 224 -1.39 -5.96 11.46
C PHE A 224 -0.71 -4.80 10.74
N SER A 225 -1.33 -3.62 10.75
CA SER A 225 -0.68 -2.36 10.39
C SER A 225 -0.41 -1.56 11.65
N THR A 226 0.78 -0.99 11.75
CA THR A 226 1.19 -0.19 12.91
C THR A 226 1.95 1.06 12.48
N THR A 227 1.78 2.15 13.22
CA THR A 227 2.54 3.38 13.03
C THR A 227 3.56 3.53 14.15
N MET A 228 4.84 3.50 13.78
CA MET A 228 5.94 3.67 14.74
C MET A 228 6.45 5.10 14.76
N THR A 229 6.66 5.62 15.96
CA THR A 229 7.42 6.85 16.22
C THR A 229 8.78 6.49 16.82
N PRO A 230 9.76 7.40 16.85
CA PRO A 230 11.02 7.16 17.55
C PRO A 230 10.82 6.70 18.99
N GLU A 231 9.87 7.30 19.71
CA GLU A 231 9.57 7.00 21.10
C GLU A 231 8.99 5.60 21.27
N SER A 232 8.04 5.20 20.42
CA SER A 232 7.44 3.86 20.48
C SER A 232 8.44 2.76 20.12
N TRP A 233 9.36 3.02 19.17
CA TRP A 233 10.48 2.13 18.88
C TRP A 233 11.42 1.96 20.06
N GLN A 234 11.88 3.06 20.66
CA GLN A 234 12.76 3.04 21.84
C GLN A 234 12.11 2.35 23.04
N ALA A 235 10.79 2.48 23.17
CA ALA A 235 10.01 1.78 24.20
C ALA A 235 9.86 0.27 23.91
N GLY A 236 10.34 -0.26 22.77
CA GLY A 236 10.23 -1.67 22.42
C GLY A 236 8.82 -2.08 21.98
N GLU A 237 8.00 -1.15 21.47
CA GLU A 237 6.61 -1.46 21.12
C GLU A 237 6.51 -2.35 19.87
N LEU A 238 7.37 -2.14 18.88
CA LEU A 238 7.38 -2.98 17.67
C LEU A 238 7.65 -4.45 18.01
N GLN A 239 8.58 -4.70 18.95
CA GLN A 239 8.91 -6.06 19.41
C GLN A 239 7.68 -6.74 20.01
N ARG A 240 6.94 -6.03 20.86
CA ARG A 240 5.71 -6.55 21.49
C ARG A 240 4.59 -6.77 20.48
N ILE A 241 4.42 -5.87 19.49
CA ILE A 241 3.42 -6.02 18.42
C ILE A 241 3.73 -7.22 17.53
N VAL A 242 5.00 -7.44 17.17
CA VAL A 242 5.41 -8.61 16.37
C VAL A 242 5.17 -9.91 17.13
N GLU A 243 5.42 -9.94 18.44
CA GLU A 243 5.12 -11.10 19.26
C GLU A 243 3.59 -11.33 19.40
N LEU A 244 2.81 -10.27 19.57
CA LEU A 244 1.34 -10.35 19.55
C LEU A 244 0.83 -10.86 18.19
N ALA A 245 1.41 -10.40 17.10
CA ALA A 245 1.09 -10.85 15.74
C ALA A 245 1.37 -12.35 15.57
N ARG A 246 2.54 -12.81 16.04
CA ARG A 246 2.92 -14.24 16.06
C ARG A 246 1.92 -15.07 16.88
N GLN A 247 1.54 -14.62 18.08
CA GLN A 247 0.57 -15.31 18.94
C GLN A 247 -0.85 -15.31 18.39
N THR A 248 -1.23 -14.24 17.68
CA THR A 248 -2.54 -14.13 17.04
C THR A 248 -2.62 -14.99 15.76
N GLY A 249 -1.46 -15.26 15.13
CA GLY A 249 -1.36 -16.05 13.90
C GLY A 249 -1.58 -15.23 12.63
N VAL A 250 -1.44 -13.90 12.67
CA VAL A 250 -1.51 -13.05 11.47
C VAL A 250 -0.26 -13.24 10.62
N HIS A 251 -0.39 -13.01 9.31
CA HIS A 251 0.61 -13.38 8.32
C HIS A 251 1.69 -12.31 8.12
N GLU A 252 1.35 -11.03 8.36
CA GLU A 252 2.26 -9.91 8.14
C GLU A 252 2.07 -8.81 9.19
N VAL A 253 3.16 -8.12 9.54
CA VAL A 253 3.14 -6.82 10.22
C VAL A 253 3.67 -5.77 9.25
N TYR A 254 2.81 -4.84 8.85
CA TYR A 254 3.16 -3.72 7.99
C TYR A 254 3.41 -2.47 8.83
N VAL A 255 4.65 -2.00 8.82
CA VAL A 255 5.11 -0.91 9.67
C VAL A 255 5.17 0.38 8.87
N PHE A 256 4.33 1.33 9.26
CA PHE A 256 4.44 2.73 8.83
C PHE A 256 5.38 3.46 9.79
N ASP A 257 6.36 4.13 9.27
CA ASP A 257 7.08 5.15 10.01
C ASP A 257 6.23 6.41 10.08
N ALA A 258 6.07 6.99 11.26
CA ALA A 258 5.23 8.16 11.47
C ALA A 258 5.58 9.30 10.50
N MET A 259 4.55 9.85 9.87
CA MET A 259 4.66 10.89 8.86
C MET A 259 4.18 12.23 9.41
N PRO A 260 4.86 13.33 9.08
CA PRO A 260 4.42 14.68 9.40
C PRO A 260 3.27 15.09 8.48
N SER A 261 2.12 14.46 8.65
CA SER A 261 0.92 14.63 7.84
C SER A 261 -0.34 14.52 8.70
N GLY A 262 -1.44 15.15 8.31
CA GLY A 262 -2.68 15.16 9.07
C GLY A 262 -2.49 15.72 10.46
N ARG A 263 -2.85 14.97 11.51
CA ARG A 263 -2.68 15.42 12.89
C ARG A 263 -1.23 15.52 13.36
N TYR A 264 -0.30 14.86 12.66
CA TYR A 264 1.14 14.97 12.91
C TYR A 264 1.85 15.98 11.98
N GLN A 265 1.12 16.84 11.28
CA GLN A 265 1.70 17.83 10.35
C GLN A 265 2.79 18.71 10.97
N ASP A 266 2.69 19.00 12.27
CA ASP A 266 3.62 19.86 13.01
C ASP A 266 4.76 19.08 13.70
N ARG A 267 4.79 17.74 13.59
CA ARG A 267 5.84 16.86 14.12
C ARG A 267 7.07 16.86 13.19
N LEU A 268 7.81 17.97 13.17
CA LEU A 268 9.01 18.14 12.31
C LEU A 268 10.17 17.23 12.73
N ASP A 269 10.20 16.77 13.97
CA ASP A 269 11.14 15.77 14.48
C ASP A 269 11.07 14.41 13.76
N LEU A 270 9.97 14.14 13.04
CA LEU A 270 9.80 12.93 12.25
C LEU A 270 10.52 12.99 10.89
N VAL A 271 11.06 14.15 10.48
CA VAL A 271 11.62 14.38 9.14
C VAL A 271 13.06 13.88 9.02
N ASP A 272 13.91 14.25 9.94
CA ASP A 272 15.38 14.24 9.74
C ASP A 272 16.10 13.03 10.36
N ASN A 273 15.45 12.21 11.14
CA ASN A 273 16.09 11.08 11.81
C ASN A 273 15.73 9.75 11.17
N ARG A 274 16.58 9.22 10.30
CA ARG A 274 16.43 7.90 9.68
C ARG A 274 17.04 6.77 10.51
N GLN A 275 17.90 7.06 11.45
CA GLN A 275 18.67 6.05 12.19
C GLN A 275 17.75 5.00 12.85
N TRP A 276 16.70 5.43 13.53
CA TRP A 276 15.74 4.54 14.19
C TRP A 276 14.97 3.65 13.20
N ILE A 277 14.76 4.14 11.96
CA ILE A 277 14.13 3.35 10.89
C ILE A 277 15.06 2.23 10.43
N ASP A 278 16.33 2.55 10.24
CA ASP A 278 17.35 1.57 9.84
C ASP A 278 17.57 0.53 10.93
N GLU A 279 17.53 0.94 12.21
CA GLU A 279 17.58 0.05 13.36
C GLU A 279 16.40 -0.93 13.39
N MET A 280 15.15 -0.47 13.14
CA MET A 280 13.98 -1.33 13.05
C MET A 280 14.10 -2.35 11.90
N ILE A 281 14.55 -1.91 10.73
CA ILE A 281 14.72 -2.76 9.57
C ILE A 281 15.76 -3.85 9.88
N GLN A 282 16.94 -3.48 10.39
CA GLN A 282 18.00 -4.43 10.76
C GLN A 282 17.54 -5.42 11.83
N TRP A 283 16.81 -4.94 12.85
CA TRP A 283 16.23 -5.80 13.87
C TRP A 283 15.28 -6.86 13.30
N SER A 284 14.51 -6.51 12.27
CA SER A 284 13.53 -7.43 11.66
C SER A 284 14.14 -8.50 10.76
N GLU A 285 15.35 -8.31 10.23
CA GLU A 285 15.96 -9.24 9.26
C GLU A 285 16.04 -10.70 9.73
N PRO A 286 16.53 -11.02 10.96
CA PRO A 286 16.56 -12.41 11.44
C PRO A 286 15.16 -12.97 11.61
N LEU A 287 14.16 -12.17 12.02
CA LEU A 287 12.77 -12.60 12.18
C LEU A 287 12.12 -12.89 10.81
N ASN A 288 12.45 -12.11 9.80
CA ASN A 288 12.00 -12.35 8.43
C ASN A 288 12.55 -13.63 7.80
N ARG A 289 13.64 -14.20 8.37
CA ARG A 289 14.19 -15.51 7.97
C ARG A 289 13.59 -16.67 8.76
N ASP A 290 12.92 -16.40 9.87
CA ASP A 290 12.33 -17.40 10.76
C ASP A 290 10.84 -17.60 10.42
N SER A 291 10.47 -18.82 9.99
CA SER A 291 9.10 -19.16 9.61
C SER A 291 8.09 -19.12 10.77
N ARG A 292 8.54 -19.06 12.01
CA ARG A 292 7.68 -18.95 13.21
C ARG A 292 7.11 -17.54 13.40
N TYR A 293 7.69 -16.53 12.75
CA TYR A 293 7.25 -15.14 12.83
C TYR A 293 6.45 -14.74 11.58
N PRO A 294 5.55 -13.74 11.66
CA PRO A 294 4.94 -13.15 10.48
C PRO A 294 5.99 -12.49 9.58
N GLY A 295 5.65 -12.15 8.35
CA GLY A 295 6.45 -11.23 7.54
C GLY A 295 6.45 -9.86 8.18
N ILE A 296 7.56 -9.13 8.14
CA ILE A 296 7.66 -7.76 8.67
C ILE A 296 8.10 -6.87 7.52
N THR A 297 7.23 -5.95 7.11
CA THR A 297 7.45 -5.05 5.96
C THR A 297 7.40 -3.60 6.43
N PHE A 298 8.36 -2.78 5.99
CA PHE A 298 8.46 -1.36 6.34
C PHE A 298 8.15 -0.49 5.14
N MET A 299 7.22 0.47 5.30
CA MET A 299 6.92 1.45 4.25
C MET A 299 8.15 2.29 3.90
N ALA A 300 8.93 2.68 4.91
CA ALA A 300 10.18 3.42 4.71
C ALA A 300 11.18 2.67 3.81
N HIS A 301 11.32 1.35 4.00
CA HIS A 301 12.18 0.53 3.13
C HIS A 301 11.60 0.46 1.71
N MET A 302 10.30 0.19 1.57
CA MET A 302 9.64 0.07 0.27
C MET A 302 9.74 1.38 -0.54
N SER A 303 9.64 2.54 0.11
CA SER A 303 9.74 3.85 -0.54
C SER A 303 11.19 4.34 -0.74
N SER A 304 12.20 3.59 -0.30
CA SER A 304 13.61 3.95 -0.42
C SER A 304 14.24 3.50 -1.75
N HIS A 305 15.45 3.98 -2.01
CA HIS A 305 16.27 3.53 -3.13
C HIS A 305 16.71 2.05 -3.02
N CYS A 306 16.63 1.47 -1.82
CA CYS A 306 16.93 0.06 -1.60
C CYS A 306 15.80 -0.87 -2.08
N SER A 307 14.63 -0.33 -2.41
CA SER A 307 13.46 -1.08 -2.88
C SER A 307 12.86 -0.42 -4.14
N VAL A 308 11.54 -0.30 -4.20
CA VAL A 308 10.83 0.21 -5.39
C VAL A 308 10.86 1.74 -5.51
N GLY A 309 11.23 2.44 -4.44
CA GLY A 309 11.21 3.88 -4.37
C GLY A 309 9.82 4.46 -4.08
N CYS A 310 9.73 5.79 -4.03
CA CYS A 310 8.44 6.45 -3.87
C CYS A 310 7.55 6.18 -5.09
N SER A 311 6.36 5.61 -4.85
CA SER A 311 5.42 5.24 -5.91
C SER A 311 4.40 6.33 -6.26
N CYS A 312 4.39 7.44 -5.49
CA CYS A 312 3.47 8.56 -5.71
C CYS A 312 3.60 9.13 -7.11
N GLY A 313 2.49 9.24 -7.86
CA GLY A 313 2.47 9.74 -9.24
C GLY A 313 3.24 8.88 -10.26
N THR A 314 3.99 7.87 -9.83
CA THR A 314 4.71 6.97 -10.75
C THR A 314 3.96 5.65 -10.99
N SER A 315 3.35 5.09 -9.95
CA SER A 315 2.54 3.87 -10.02
C SER A 315 1.40 3.85 -9.01
N TYR A 316 1.27 4.86 -8.19
CA TYR A 316 0.32 4.99 -7.11
C TYR A 316 -0.39 6.34 -7.14
N PHE A 317 -1.68 6.32 -6.79
CA PHE A 317 -2.47 7.52 -6.49
C PHE A 317 -3.52 7.24 -5.42
N TYR A 318 -4.03 8.31 -4.83
CA TYR A 318 -5.06 8.29 -3.80
C TYR A 318 -6.32 8.98 -4.33
N LEU A 319 -7.48 8.38 -4.06
CA LEU A 319 -8.80 8.96 -4.28
C LEU A 319 -9.46 9.28 -2.94
N SER A 320 -9.76 10.57 -2.73
CA SER A 320 -10.48 11.02 -1.54
C SER A 320 -11.94 10.55 -1.55
N PRO A 321 -12.65 10.58 -0.42
CA PRO A 321 -14.07 10.22 -0.39
C PRO A 321 -14.96 11.20 -1.17
N TYR A 322 -14.39 12.25 -1.71
CA TYR A 322 -15.07 13.29 -2.49
C TYR A 322 -14.72 13.27 -3.99
N GLY A 323 -13.88 12.30 -4.41
CA GLY A 323 -13.44 12.15 -5.79
C GLY A 323 -12.17 12.93 -6.17
N ASP A 324 -11.53 13.63 -5.21
CA ASP A 324 -10.28 14.31 -5.50
C ASP A 324 -9.15 13.28 -5.66
N VAL A 325 -8.34 13.45 -6.69
CA VAL A 325 -7.14 12.64 -6.95
C VAL A 325 -5.94 13.34 -6.35
N MET A 326 -5.22 12.62 -5.50
CA MET A 326 -4.01 13.07 -4.82
C MET A 326 -2.86 12.09 -5.09
N SER A 327 -1.63 12.52 -4.83
CA SER A 327 -0.45 11.68 -5.11
C SER A 327 -0.29 10.52 -4.13
N CYS A 328 -0.66 10.69 -2.84
CA CYS A 328 -0.67 9.63 -1.84
C CYS A 328 -1.50 9.99 -0.60
N ASP A 329 -1.60 9.06 0.35
CA ASP A 329 -2.32 9.21 1.63
C ASP A 329 -1.70 10.25 2.58
N PHE A 330 -0.48 10.67 2.33
CA PHE A 330 0.27 11.60 3.18
C PHE A 330 0.56 12.93 2.50
N ASN A 331 0.39 13.02 1.18
CA ASN A 331 0.52 14.24 0.39
C ASN A 331 -0.83 14.58 -0.21
N HIS A 332 -1.44 15.66 0.30
CA HIS A 332 -2.82 16.03 0.00
C HIS A 332 -2.94 17.08 -1.12
N ALA A 333 -1.88 17.31 -1.92
CA ALA A 333 -1.96 18.11 -3.13
C ALA A 333 -2.96 17.49 -4.13
N LYS A 334 -3.97 18.25 -4.53
CA LYS A 334 -5.04 17.82 -5.44
C LYS A 334 -4.63 18.02 -6.88
N PHE A 335 -4.78 17.01 -7.71
CA PHE A 335 -4.47 17.03 -9.15
C PHE A 335 -5.73 17.16 -10.02
N GLY A 336 -6.90 17.05 -9.45
CA GLY A 336 -8.19 17.19 -10.08
C GLY A 336 -9.26 16.39 -9.34
N ASN A 337 -10.50 16.45 -9.84
CA ASN A 337 -11.62 15.69 -9.30
C ASN A 337 -12.17 14.73 -10.35
N ALA A 338 -12.21 13.44 -10.04
CA ALA A 338 -12.61 12.40 -10.97
C ALA A 338 -14.13 12.34 -11.23
N LEU A 339 -14.92 13.19 -10.57
CA LEU A 339 -16.33 13.44 -10.93
C LEU A 339 -16.49 14.55 -11.99
N GLU A 340 -15.48 15.41 -12.15
CA GLU A 340 -15.53 16.59 -13.03
C GLU A 340 -14.80 16.34 -14.36
N GLU A 341 -13.76 15.50 -14.33
CA GLU A 341 -12.98 15.18 -15.52
C GLU A 341 -12.57 13.69 -15.55
N PRO A 342 -12.24 13.11 -16.71
CA PRO A 342 -11.82 11.72 -16.84
C PRO A 342 -10.56 11.42 -16.04
N LEU A 343 -10.57 10.32 -15.27
CA LEU A 343 -9.46 9.91 -14.40
C LEU A 343 -8.12 9.78 -15.12
N TRP A 344 -8.11 9.35 -16.40
CA TRP A 344 -6.88 9.25 -17.18
C TRP A 344 -6.19 10.58 -17.43
N LYS A 345 -6.96 11.71 -17.58
CA LYS A 345 -6.39 13.05 -17.72
C LYS A 345 -5.74 13.53 -16.43
N ILE A 346 -6.39 13.23 -15.30
CA ILE A 346 -5.84 13.58 -13.99
C ILE A 346 -4.56 12.78 -13.74
N TRP A 347 -4.58 11.48 -14.08
CA TRP A 347 -3.39 10.64 -13.98
C TRP A 347 -2.25 11.15 -14.87
N GLU A 348 -2.53 11.55 -16.11
CA GLU A 348 -1.52 12.12 -16.98
C GLU A 348 -0.87 13.37 -16.37
N ARG A 349 -1.66 14.27 -15.81
CA ARG A 349 -1.18 15.46 -15.11
C ARG A 349 -0.32 15.10 -13.90
N LEU A 350 -0.79 14.20 -13.05
CA LEU A 350 -0.04 13.74 -11.88
C LEU A 350 1.26 13.03 -12.27
N SER A 351 1.22 12.15 -13.25
CA SER A 351 2.35 11.29 -13.61
C SER A 351 3.44 11.98 -14.42
N THR A 352 3.15 13.16 -14.96
CA THR A 352 4.09 14.02 -15.70
C THR A 352 4.53 15.22 -14.89
N ASP A 353 3.97 15.43 -13.71
CA ASP A 353 4.36 16.52 -12.82
C ASP A 353 5.85 16.36 -12.43
N PRO A 354 6.68 17.42 -12.63
CA PRO A 354 8.12 17.35 -12.35
C PRO A 354 8.45 16.92 -10.92
N GLU A 355 7.60 17.28 -9.96
CA GLU A 355 7.79 16.95 -8.56
C GLU A 355 7.64 15.46 -8.28
N PHE A 356 6.76 14.77 -9.03
CA PHE A 356 6.48 13.34 -8.82
C PHE A 356 7.24 12.44 -9.79
N CYS A 357 7.44 12.83 -11.03
CA CYS A 357 8.12 11.99 -12.02
C CYS A 357 9.60 11.76 -11.68
N SER A 358 10.24 12.71 -10.96
CA SER A 358 11.62 12.60 -10.49
C SER A 358 11.78 11.89 -9.13
N ALA A 359 10.68 11.60 -8.44
CA ALA A 359 10.68 11.01 -7.10
C ALA A 359 11.11 9.54 -7.03
N LYS A 360 11.45 8.94 -8.15
CA LYS A 360 11.66 7.50 -8.34
C LYS A 360 12.62 6.84 -7.35
N TRP A 361 13.63 7.58 -6.86
CA TRP A 361 14.74 6.99 -6.08
C TRP A 361 15.12 7.79 -4.82
N GLY A 362 14.45 8.89 -4.56
CA GLY A 362 14.85 9.85 -3.50
C GLY A 362 14.30 9.57 -2.11
N GLY A 363 13.57 8.46 -1.89
CA GLY A 363 12.87 8.21 -0.63
C GLY A 363 11.49 8.89 -0.58
N CYS A 364 10.87 8.90 0.61
CA CYS A 364 9.56 9.52 0.80
C CYS A 364 9.65 11.04 0.78
N LYS A 365 8.98 11.66 -0.18
CA LYS A 365 8.97 13.13 -0.36
C LYS A 365 8.31 13.90 0.80
N VAL A 366 7.39 13.28 1.52
CA VAL A 366 6.77 13.90 2.71
C VAL A 366 7.78 14.10 3.84
N LYS A 367 8.85 13.30 3.88
CA LYS A 367 9.94 13.39 4.86
C LYS A 367 11.13 14.22 4.40
N ASP A 368 11.09 14.75 3.19
CA ASP A 368 12.15 15.62 2.67
C ASP A 368 11.92 17.04 3.23
N GLY A 369 12.86 17.50 4.07
CA GLY A 369 12.77 18.81 4.73
C GLY A 369 12.73 19.98 3.76
N GLU A 370 13.42 19.87 2.61
CA GLU A 370 13.43 20.89 1.57
C GLU A 370 12.08 21.00 0.84
N SER A 371 11.40 19.88 0.65
CA SER A 371 10.08 19.83 0.03
C SER A 371 8.98 20.53 0.83
N ARG A 372 9.19 20.76 2.11
CA ARG A 372 8.20 21.38 3.01
C ARG A 372 8.23 22.91 3.01
N SER A 373 9.36 23.51 2.64
CA SER A 373 9.52 24.97 2.62
C SER A 373 8.84 25.64 1.43
N SER A 374 8.41 24.87 0.43
CA SER A 374 7.63 25.32 -0.71
C SER A 374 6.16 24.92 -0.55
N SER A 375 5.25 25.69 -1.11
CA SER A 375 3.81 25.37 -1.14
C SER A 375 3.49 24.08 -1.91
N SER A 376 4.48 23.44 -2.54
CA SER A 376 4.43 22.12 -3.13
C SER A 376 5.37 21.16 -2.37
N ILE A 377 4.86 20.05 -1.93
CA ILE A 377 5.55 19.07 -1.06
C ILE A 377 6.72 18.36 -1.77
N CYS A 378 7.02 18.67 -3.01
CA CYS A 378 7.95 17.89 -3.85
C CYS A 378 9.00 18.71 -4.62
N THR A 379 9.47 19.84 -4.14
CA THR A 379 10.46 20.67 -4.84
C THR A 379 11.94 20.40 -4.49
N GLY A 380 12.28 19.33 -3.83
CA GLY A 380 13.66 18.96 -3.53
C GLY A 380 14.36 18.28 -4.72
N ARG A 381 15.06 19.04 -5.56
CA ARG A 381 16.18 18.49 -6.34
C ARG A 381 17.34 18.24 -5.38
N THR A 382 17.54 17.01 -4.92
CA THR A 382 18.89 16.62 -4.49
C THR A 382 19.70 16.34 -5.76
N GLU A 383 20.74 17.09 -5.98
CA GLU A 383 21.78 16.85 -6.98
C GLU A 383 22.56 15.59 -6.63
N SER A 384 21.95 14.45 -6.75
CA SER A 384 22.63 13.16 -6.86
C SER A 384 21.73 12.21 -7.62
N THR A 385 21.46 12.55 -8.87
CA THR A 385 21.07 11.56 -9.87
C THR A 385 22.26 10.61 -10.03
N PRO A 386 22.13 9.31 -9.77
CA PRO A 386 23.06 8.37 -10.36
C PRO A 386 22.94 8.56 -11.88
N THR A 387 24.04 8.94 -12.49
CA THR A 387 24.21 9.02 -13.94
C THR A 387 23.58 7.76 -14.55
N PRO A 388 22.72 7.86 -15.57
CA PRO A 388 22.29 6.68 -16.30
C PRO A 388 23.55 5.95 -16.74
N LEU A 389 23.68 4.67 -16.41
CA LEU A 389 24.71 3.83 -16.95
C LEU A 389 24.62 3.95 -18.48
N GLU A 390 25.63 4.60 -19.08
CA GLU A 390 25.82 4.58 -20.50
C GLU A 390 25.90 3.12 -20.93
N VAL A 391 24.84 2.66 -21.56
CA VAL A 391 24.86 1.38 -22.28
C VAL A 391 25.81 1.60 -23.44
N SER A 392 27.07 1.22 -23.30
CA SER A 392 27.98 1.09 -24.39
C SER A 392 27.34 0.16 -25.43
N LYS A 393 26.96 0.72 -26.57
CA LYS A 393 26.54 -0.06 -27.74
C LYS A 393 27.71 -0.94 -28.18
N PRO A 394 27.43 -2.17 -28.62
CA PRO A 394 28.44 -3.06 -29.20
C PRO A 394 29.05 -2.51 -30.48
#